data_74974895f8e5427cea750f43464a672e
#
_entry.id   74974895f8e5427cea750f43464a672e
#
_cell.length_a   1.000
_cell.length_b   1.000
_cell.length_c   1.000
_cell.angle_alpha   90.00
_cell.angle_beta   90.00
_cell.angle_gamma   90.00
#
_symmetry.space_group_name_H-M   'P 1'
#
loop_
_entity.id
_entity.type
_entity.pdbx_description
1 polymer ?
#
loop_
_entity_poly.entity_id
_entity_poly.type
_entity_poly.pdbx_seq_one_letter_code
_entity_poly.pdbx_strand_id
1 'polypeptide(L)'
;MKISFQLSSVALRVLAFGLALILCAGLAGAEIRRFVTNVVASPGLPIDLTMLESAAAYFPNSAKVRARLASRMVESQLDGKQSHEALAETAFRHAAKAVELAPANYEYRVLLSAAAELKGDGATAESALREAARLAPNNVSVRWQMANLLLRTGKVEESLGEFRYVAEADPRRLPNALDLLWRATGGDLSVLERVLGADPKARLTYAEFLTEQNLFEAAAQAFARCDRANRLQSPLTGRVLDAFLKSGQWEWADRLWRDTMATDNQADNALLWNGSFEHAPRKGLTQFDWHLNDNNFAKLVIQAGGKSGQRALRLAYLGVDTTRLESEAQHLLYLKPGATYRLECFAKPERLVTDEGPKIAVVRADTREVLADSVPVSTAANAWQLLAVDFVVPAESPAVMVTIRQIPRYRFTEPTQGVIWFDDFTLKTQ
;
A
#
# COMPACT_ATOMS: atom_id res chain seq x y z
N MET A 1 60.28 -10.15 -17.64
CA MET A 1 60.95 -10.22 -18.94
C MET A 1 61.03 -8.78 -19.48
N LYS A 2 62.18 -8.10 -19.40
CA LYS A 2 62.36 -6.75 -19.97
C LYS A 2 62.71 -6.93 -21.45
N ILE A 3 61.76 -6.59 -22.33
CA ILE A 3 62.05 -6.56 -23.78
C ILE A 3 62.64 -5.16 -24.08
N SER A 4 63.91 -5.10 -24.35
CA SER A 4 64.58 -3.89 -24.78
C SER A 4 64.78 -3.92 -26.30
N PHE A 5 64.08 -3.05 -27.03
CA PHE A 5 64.25 -2.85 -28.44
C PHE A 5 65.38 -1.79 -28.63
N GLN A 6 66.54 -2.16 -29.20
CA GLN A 6 67.53 -1.22 -29.63
C GLN A 6 67.29 -0.76 -31.09
N LEU A 7 66.79 0.47 -31.25
CA LEU A 7 66.59 1.08 -32.53
C LEU A 7 67.98 1.68 -33.00
N SER A 8 68.63 1.04 -33.95
CA SER A 8 70.02 1.29 -34.34
C SER A 8 70.20 2.48 -35.27
N SER A 9 69.16 3.04 -35.90
CA SER A 9 69.28 4.21 -36.78
C SER A 9 68.41 5.39 -36.39
N VAL A 10 68.80 6.62 -36.62
CA VAL A 10 68.06 7.85 -36.34
C VAL A 10 66.73 7.85 -37.09
N ALA A 11 66.70 7.38 -38.33
CA ALA A 11 65.46 7.26 -39.14
C ALA A 11 64.42 6.33 -38.48
N LEU A 12 64.91 5.19 -37.97
CA LEU A 12 63.98 4.23 -37.25
C LEU A 12 63.42 4.80 -35.95
N ARG A 13 64.18 5.58 -35.23
CA ARG A 13 63.75 6.30 -34.01
C ARG A 13 62.68 7.36 -34.31
N VAL A 14 62.92 8.17 -35.40
CA VAL A 14 61.94 9.18 -35.84
C VAL A 14 60.66 8.54 -36.32
N LEU A 15 60.74 7.42 -37.03
CA LEU A 15 59.56 6.68 -37.50
C LEU A 15 58.79 6.06 -36.35
N ALA A 16 59.44 5.45 -35.35
CA ALA A 16 58.87 4.92 -34.17
C ALA A 16 58.16 5.99 -33.29
N PHE A 17 58.80 7.17 -33.15
CA PHE A 17 58.29 8.32 -32.45
C PHE A 17 57.05 8.91 -33.15
N GLY A 18 57.13 9.04 -34.49
CA GLY A 18 55.99 9.45 -35.31
C GLY A 18 54.78 8.50 -35.20
N LEU A 19 55.01 7.17 -35.24
CA LEU A 19 54.00 6.18 -35.09
C LEU A 19 53.36 6.19 -33.67
N ALA A 20 54.19 6.37 -32.64
CA ALA A 20 53.73 6.52 -31.26
C ALA A 20 52.87 7.77 -31.08
N LEU A 21 53.25 8.91 -31.69
CA LEU A 21 52.48 10.15 -31.66
C LEU A 21 51.11 10.00 -32.35
N ILE A 22 51.07 9.36 -33.51
CA ILE A 22 49.82 9.04 -34.24
C ILE A 22 48.92 8.12 -33.43
N LEU A 23 49.48 7.10 -32.79
CA LEU A 23 48.75 6.20 -31.90
C LEU A 23 48.22 6.96 -30.67
N CYS A 24 49.00 7.78 -30.02
CA CYS A 24 48.56 8.61 -28.90
C CYS A 24 47.47 9.61 -29.29
N ALA A 25 47.62 10.29 -30.43
CA ALA A 25 46.61 11.20 -30.96
C ALA A 25 45.31 10.46 -31.32
N GLY A 26 45.40 9.25 -31.90
CA GLY A 26 44.25 8.39 -32.18
C GLY A 26 43.53 7.92 -30.93
N LEU A 27 44.27 7.48 -29.92
CA LEU A 27 43.73 7.09 -28.62
C LEU A 27 43.06 8.27 -27.90
N ALA A 28 43.71 9.44 -27.85
CA ALA A 28 43.14 10.67 -27.27
C ALA A 28 41.82 11.07 -27.99
N GLY A 29 41.82 11.03 -29.34
CA GLY A 29 40.63 11.29 -30.14
C GLY A 29 39.50 10.31 -29.88
N ALA A 30 39.82 9.01 -29.70
CA ALA A 30 38.82 7.98 -29.36
C ALA A 30 38.22 8.20 -27.96
N GLU A 31 39.04 8.55 -26.97
CA GLU A 31 38.56 8.84 -25.61
C GLU A 31 37.72 10.12 -25.54
N ILE A 32 38.12 11.19 -26.23
CA ILE A 32 37.32 12.41 -26.35
C ILE A 32 35.95 12.08 -27.00
N ARG A 33 35.95 11.33 -28.09
CA ARG A 33 34.73 10.90 -28.77
C ARG A 33 33.84 10.09 -27.84
N ARG A 34 34.40 9.14 -27.08
CA ARG A 34 33.72 8.34 -26.10
C ARG A 34 33.10 9.19 -24.96
N PHE A 35 33.88 10.15 -24.46
CA PHE A 35 33.42 11.10 -23.46
C PHE A 35 32.20 11.91 -23.95
N VAL A 36 32.35 12.56 -25.12
CA VAL A 36 31.27 13.38 -25.71
C VAL A 36 30.01 12.55 -25.96
N THR A 37 30.15 11.35 -26.53
CA THR A 37 28.96 10.47 -26.76
C THR A 37 28.29 10.01 -25.46
N ASN A 38 29.05 9.79 -24.38
CA ASN A 38 28.49 9.47 -23.07
C ASN A 38 27.77 10.67 -22.46
N VAL A 39 28.32 11.86 -22.55
CA VAL A 39 27.70 13.10 -22.06
C VAL A 39 26.40 13.39 -22.82
N VAL A 40 26.43 13.38 -24.14
CA VAL A 40 25.23 13.60 -24.99
C VAL A 40 24.15 12.54 -24.77
N ALA A 41 24.56 11.31 -24.51
CA ALA A 41 23.59 10.21 -24.24
C ALA A 41 23.10 10.18 -22.78
N SER A 42 23.58 11.04 -21.89
CA SER A 42 23.20 11.07 -20.48
C SER A 42 21.73 11.48 -20.32
N PRO A 43 20.88 10.72 -19.58
CA PRO A 43 19.48 11.06 -19.35
C PRO A 43 19.28 12.37 -18.58
N GLY A 44 20.23 12.75 -17.74
CA GLY A 44 20.13 13.93 -16.86
C GLY A 44 20.38 15.28 -17.56
N LEU A 45 20.82 15.28 -18.82
CA LEU A 45 21.05 16.53 -19.55
C LEU A 45 19.81 16.94 -20.34
N PRO A 46 19.30 18.17 -20.18
CA PRO A 46 18.17 18.71 -20.94
C PRO A 46 18.62 19.09 -22.36
N ILE A 47 18.89 18.10 -23.18
CA ILE A 47 19.28 18.29 -24.60
C ILE A 47 18.01 18.23 -25.44
N ASP A 48 17.82 19.21 -26.30
CA ASP A 48 16.68 19.24 -27.22
C ASP A 48 16.81 18.23 -28.37
N LEU A 49 15.71 18.03 -29.11
CA LEU A 49 15.66 17.04 -30.17
C LEU A 49 16.62 17.39 -31.33
N THR A 50 16.74 18.66 -31.68
CA THR A 50 17.59 19.14 -32.78
C THR A 50 19.08 18.95 -32.48
N MET A 51 19.48 19.15 -31.25
CA MET A 51 20.83 18.86 -30.78
C MET A 51 21.13 17.35 -30.82
N LEU A 52 20.19 16.52 -30.44
CA LEU A 52 20.35 15.05 -30.51
C LEU A 52 20.39 14.54 -31.96
N GLU A 53 19.63 15.13 -32.86
CA GLU A 53 19.74 14.86 -34.33
C GLU A 53 21.09 15.21 -34.88
N SER A 54 21.57 16.41 -34.53
CA SER A 54 22.93 16.85 -34.93
C SER A 54 24.01 15.92 -34.37
N ALA A 55 23.89 15.51 -33.09
CA ALA A 55 24.81 14.56 -32.49
C ALA A 55 24.75 13.18 -33.15
N ALA A 56 23.56 12.69 -33.54
CA ALA A 56 23.38 11.42 -34.22
C ALA A 56 23.96 11.46 -35.65
N ALA A 57 23.98 12.63 -36.32
CA ALA A 57 24.63 12.82 -37.60
C ALA A 57 26.16 12.82 -37.45
N TYR A 58 26.70 13.45 -36.40
CA TYR A 58 28.12 13.52 -36.13
C TYR A 58 28.72 12.19 -35.60
N PHE A 59 27.91 11.42 -34.86
CA PHE A 59 28.29 10.11 -34.32
C PHE A 59 27.37 8.98 -34.84
N PRO A 60 27.40 8.69 -36.16
CA PRO A 60 26.43 7.77 -36.78
C PRO A 60 26.47 6.34 -36.22
N ASN A 61 27.63 5.91 -35.70
CA ASN A 61 27.90 4.59 -35.16
C ASN A 61 27.85 4.54 -33.62
N SER A 62 27.28 5.55 -32.97
CA SER A 62 27.10 5.54 -31.53
C SER A 62 25.69 4.98 -31.17
N ALA A 63 25.63 3.72 -30.68
CA ALA A 63 24.40 3.11 -30.22
C ALA A 63 23.71 3.97 -29.14
N LYS A 64 24.49 4.54 -28.22
CA LYS A 64 23.98 5.37 -27.12
C LYS A 64 23.28 6.64 -27.61
N VAL A 65 23.87 7.36 -28.54
CA VAL A 65 23.29 8.60 -29.11
C VAL A 65 22.03 8.25 -29.89
N ARG A 66 22.05 7.19 -30.69
CA ARG A 66 20.89 6.71 -31.42
C ARG A 66 19.74 6.33 -30.50
N ALA A 67 20.04 5.59 -29.44
CA ALA A 67 19.04 5.20 -28.43
C ALA A 67 18.47 6.43 -27.71
N ARG A 68 19.30 7.39 -27.32
CA ARG A 68 18.84 8.62 -26.67
C ARG A 68 17.91 9.44 -27.55
N LEU A 69 18.27 9.58 -28.84
CA LEU A 69 17.41 10.27 -29.82
C LEU A 69 16.08 9.57 -29.99
N ALA A 70 16.07 8.23 -30.17
CA ALA A 70 14.86 7.44 -30.27
C ALA A 70 13.98 7.55 -29.00
N SER A 71 14.59 7.48 -27.81
CA SER A 71 13.88 7.66 -26.53
C SER A 71 13.17 9.00 -26.44
N ARG A 72 13.86 10.10 -26.80
CA ARG A 72 13.26 11.43 -26.77
C ARG A 72 12.12 11.60 -27.78
N MET A 73 12.23 10.97 -28.96
CA MET A 73 11.16 10.96 -29.94
C MET A 73 9.93 10.17 -29.44
N VAL A 74 10.15 9.00 -28.82
CA VAL A 74 9.07 8.20 -28.20
C VAL A 74 8.39 8.97 -27.08
N GLU A 75 9.16 9.57 -26.15
CA GLU A 75 8.65 10.38 -25.05
C GLU A 75 7.81 11.57 -25.56
N SER A 76 8.31 12.29 -26.58
CA SER A 76 7.62 13.45 -27.17
C SER A 76 6.27 13.10 -27.78
N GLN A 77 6.12 11.90 -28.35
CA GLN A 77 4.82 11.41 -28.86
C GLN A 77 3.86 11.02 -27.74
N LEU A 78 4.34 10.36 -26.70
CA LEU A 78 3.54 9.96 -25.54
C LEU A 78 3.00 11.18 -24.78
N ASP A 79 3.77 12.27 -24.72
CA ASP A 79 3.36 13.54 -24.11
C ASP A 79 2.35 14.35 -24.96
N GLY A 80 1.95 13.85 -26.14
CA GLY A 80 0.99 14.48 -27.02
C GLY A 80 1.49 15.79 -27.67
N LYS A 81 2.79 16.11 -27.55
CA LYS A 81 3.38 17.36 -28.06
C LYS A 81 3.56 17.36 -29.58
N GLN A 82 3.70 16.21 -30.18
CA GLN A 82 3.80 16.01 -31.63
C GLN A 82 3.31 14.63 -32.02
N SER A 83 2.14 14.54 -32.63
CA SER A 83 1.63 13.31 -33.21
C SER A 83 1.94 13.31 -34.72
N HIS A 84 3.09 12.79 -35.13
CA HIS A 84 3.42 12.62 -36.53
C HIS A 84 3.94 11.20 -36.80
N GLU A 85 3.30 10.53 -37.76
CA GLU A 85 3.73 9.21 -38.27
C GLU A 85 5.22 9.22 -38.68
N ALA A 86 5.69 10.32 -39.27
CA ALA A 86 7.09 10.53 -39.63
C ALA A 86 8.04 10.49 -38.42
N LEU A 87 7.60 10.94 -37.24
CA LEU A 87 8.41 10.92 -36.04
C LEU A 87 8.51 9.50 -35.48
N ALA A 88 7.41 8.72 -35.52
CA ALA A 88 7.38 7.30 -35.13
C ALA A 88 8.33 6.47 -36.01
N GLU A 89 8.27 6.66 -37.33
CA GLU A 89 9.15 6.00 -38.28
C GLU A 89 10.63 6.36 -38.02
N THR A 90 10.90 7.61 -37.71
CA THR A 90 12.27 8.08 -37.42
C THR A 90 12.79 7.50 -36.10
N ALA A 91 11.94 7.49 -35.05
CA ALA A 91 12.25 6.85 -33.77
C ALA A 91 12.57 5.37 -33.93
N PHE A 92 11.75 4.67 -34.72
CA PHE A 92 11.96 3.25 -35.04
C PHE A 92 13.30 3.01 -35.73
N ARG A 93 13.65 3.78 -36.77
CA ARG A 93 14.94 3.66 -37.47
C ARG A 93 16.14 3.87 -36.53
N HIS A 94 16.07 4.86 -35.64
CA HIS A 94 17.14 5.11 -34.67
C HIS A 94 17.24 4.01 -33.61
N ALA A 95 16.11 3.51 -33.12
CA ALA A 95 16.07 2.38 -32.18
C ALA A 95 16.62 1.09 -32.83
N ALA A 96 16.21 0.79 -34.06
CA ALA A 96 16.72 -0.36 -34.83
C ALA A 96 18.23 -0.28 -35.04
N LYS A 97 18.75 0.93 -35.40
CA LYS A 97 20.19 1.14 -35.54
C LYS A 97 20.93 1.00 -34.22
N ALA A 98 20.35 1.42 -33.09
CA ALA A 98 20.96 1.21 -31.77
C ALA A 98 21.07 -0.29 -31.43
N VAL A 99 20.06 -1.09 -31.76
CA VAL A 99 20.07 -2.57 -31.60
C VAL A 99 21.11 -3.21 -32.52
N GLU A 100 21.21 -2.79 -33.78
CA GLU A 100 22.24 -3.27 -34.72
C GLU A 100 23.65 -3.06 -34.19
N LEU A 101 23.91 -1.85 -33.63
CA LEU A 101 25.23 -1.46 -33.09
C LEU A 101 25.55 -2.12 -31.75
N ALA A 102 24.54 -2.55 -30.98
CA ALA A 102 24.73 -3.17 -29.66
C ALA A 102 23.62 -4.25 -29.42
N PRO A 103 23.69 -5.40 -30.11
CA PRO A 103 22.63 -6.40 -30.14
C PRO A 103 22.37 -7.10 -28.80
N ALA A 104 23.32 -7.12 -27.89
CA ALA A 104 23.21 -7.69 -26.55
C ALA A 104 22.61 -6.72 -25.49
N ASN A 105 22.31 -5.49 -25.87
CA ASN A 105 21.69 -4.55 -24.95
C ASN A 105 20.17 -4.69 -24.96
N TYR A 106 19.60 -5.22 -23.86
CA TYR A 106 18.18 -5.42 -23.75
C TYR A 106 17.39 -4.10 -23.70
N GLU A 107 17.95 -3.02 -23.19
CA GLU A 107 17.28 -1.71 -23.12
C GLU A 107 16.99 -1.13 -24.50
N TYR A 108 17.91 -1.33 -25.45
CA TYR A 108 17.69 -0.90 -26.83
C TYR A 108 16.60 -1.74 -27.54
N ARG A 109 16.46 -2.99 -27.17
CA ARG A 109 15.35 -3.82 -27.66
C ARG A 109 14.01 -3.42 -27.07
N VAL A 110 13.97 -3.04 -25.79
CA VAL A 110 12.81 -2.43 -25.16
C VAL A 110 12.42 -1.13 -25.87
N LEU A 111 13.39 -0.28 -26.14
CA LEU A 111 13.17 0.96 -26.90
C LEU A 111 12.68 0.69 -28.33
N LEU A 112 13.23 -0.30 -29.02
CA LEU A 112 12.77 -0.72 -30.34
C LEU A 112 11.33 -1.19 -30.30
N SER A 113 10.96 -1.96 -29.27
CA SER A 113 9.55 -2.38 -29.06
C SER A 113 8.62 -1.17 -28.93
N ALA A 114 8.97 -0.21 -28.07
CA ALA A 114 8.16 1.00 -27.87
C ALA A 114 8.03 1.83 -29.15
N ALA A 115 9.11 1.99 -29.90
CA ALA A 115 9.09 2.71 -31.19
C ALA A 115 8.28 1.96 -32.26
N ALA A 116 8.32 0.63 -32.27
CA ALA A 116 7.54 -0.21 -33.19
C ALA A 116 6.03 -0.12 -32.86
N GLU A 117 5.66 -0.10 -31.58
CA GLU A 117 4.26 0.12 -31.16
C GLU A 117 3.73 1.47 -31.66
N LEU A 118 4.50 2.54 -31.51
CA LEU A 118 4.11 3.88 -31.98
C LEU A 118 3.94 3.93 -33.51
N LYS A 119 4.72 3.13 -34.23
CA LYS A 119 4.60 2.97 -35.68
C LYS A 119 3.41 2.06 -36.09
N GLY A 120 2.81 1.33 -35.14
CA GLY A 120 1.77 0.33 -35.43
C GLY A 120 2.31 -1.03 -35.85
N ASP A 121 3.60 -1.28 -35.74
CA ASP A 121 4.24 -2.57 -36.05
C ASP A 121 4.29 -3.47 -34.81
N GLY A 122 3.13 -4.05 -34.46
CA GLY A 122 2.98 -4.92 -33.29
C GLY A 122 3.83 -6.20 -33.36
N ALA A 123 4.09 -6.72 -34.56
CA ALA A 123 4.93 -7.93 -34.73
C ALA A 123 6.38 -7.67 -34.36
N THR A 124 6.94 -6.57 -34.85
CA THR A 124 8.31 -6.16 -34.46
C THR A 124 8.38 -5.77 -32.99
N ALA A 125 7.37 -5.09 -32.46
CA ALA A 125 7.29 -4.73 -31.05
C ALA A 125 7.39 -5.96 -30.15
N GLU A 126 6.59 -6.97 -30.41
CA GLU A 126 6.57 -8.22 -29.65
C GLU A 126 7.89 -8.99 -29.78
N SER A 127 8.42 -9.13 -31.01
CA SER A 127 9.68 -9.82 -31.25
C SER A 127 10.86 -9.15 -30.50
N ALA A 128 10.93 -7.82 -30.54
CA ALA A 128 11.97 -7.05 -29.86
C ALA A 128 11.88 -7.23 -28.33
N LEU A 129 10.68 -7.24 -27.77
CA LEU A 129 10.49 -7.37 -26.32
C LEU A 129 10.72 -8.81 -25.84
N ARG A 130 10.35 -9.82 -26.62
CA ARG A 130 10.70 -11.23 -26.33
C ARG A 130 12.22 -11.42 -26.28
N GLU A 131 12.93 -10.81 -27.20
CA GLU A 131 14.39 -10.86 -27.19
C GLU A 131 15.00 -10.06 -26.03
N ALA A 132 14.40 -8.93 -25.64
CA ALA A 132 14.80 -8.22 -24.42
C ALA A 132 14.62 -9.10 -23.17
N ALA A 133 13.49 -9.82 -23.07
CA ALA A 133 13.24 -10.75 -21.97
C ALA A 133 14.23 -11.94 -21.97
N ARG A 134 14.65 -12.41 -23.14
CA ARG A 134 15.69 -13.45 -23.26
C ARG A 134 17.05 -12.96 -22.78
N LEU A 135 17.42 -11.71 -23.09
CA LEU A 135 18.68 -11.10 -22.66
C LEU A 135 18.69 -10.72 -21.17
N ALA A 136 17.52 -10.40 -20.60
CA ALA A 136 17.36 -9.99 -19.21
C ALA A 136 16.18 -10.74 -18.56
N PRO A 137 16.28 -12.07 -18.36
CA PRO A 137 15.14 -12.93 -17.98
C PRO A 137 14.54 -12.57 -16.60
N ASN A 138 15.34 -12.03 -15.70
CA ASN A 138 14.92 -11.67 -14.35
C ASN A 138 14.59 -10.17 -14.19
N ASN A 139 14.53 -9.42 -15.29
CA ASN A 139 14.21 -8.00 -15.23
C ASN A 139 12.70 -7.78 -15.16
N VAL A 140 12.21 -7.43 -13.98
CA VAL A 140 10.78 -7.21 -13.69
C VAL A 140 10.16 -6.14 -14.61
N SER A 141 10.91 -5.09 -14.96
CA SER A 141 10.42 -4.04 -15.85
C SER A 141 10.22 -4.53 -17.29
N VAL A 142 11.11 -5.38 -17.79
CA VAL A 142 10.96 -6.00 -19.11
C VAL A 142 9.74 -6.93 -19.12
N ARG A 143 9.58 -7.77 -18.09
CA ARG A 143 8.43 -8.66 -17.93
C ARG A 143 7.11 -7.89 -17.83
N TRP A 144 7.10 -6.78 -17.07
CA TRP A 144 5.96 -5.89 -16.98
C TRP A 144 5.55 -5.32 -18.36
N GLN A 145 6.52 -4.85 -19.14
CA GLN A 145 6.24 -4.33 -20.49
C GLN A 145 5.74 -5.43 -21.43
N MET A 146 6.30 -6.64 -21.32
CA MET A 146 5.83 -7.80 -22.08
C MET A 146 4.37 -8.14 -21.73
N ALA A 147 4.04 -8.20 -20.44
CA ALA A 147 2.66 -8.45 -19.97
C ALA A 147 1.68 -7.44 -20.57
N ASN A 148 2.03 -6.15 -20.52
CA ASN A 148 1.20 -5.08 -21.06
C ASN A 148 1.05 -5.16 -22.59
N LEU A 149 2.13 -5.42 -23.31
CA LEU A 149 2.06 -5.57 -24.77
C LEU A 149 1.17 -6.75 -25.16
N LEU A 150 1.37 -7.91 -24.54
CA LEU A 150 0.56 -9.10 -24.78
C LEU A 150 -0.92 -8.87 -24.48
N LEU A 151 -1.22 -8.16 -23.39
CA LEU A 151 -2.59 -7.81 -23.03
C LEU A 151 -3.25 -6.90 -24.10
N ARG A 152 -2.56 -5.85 -24.54
CA ARG A 152 -3.06 -4.93 -25.57
C ARG A 152 -3.23 -5.61 -26.93
N THR A 153 -2.43 -6.63 -27.23
CA THR A 153 -2.55 -7.41 -28.48
C THR A 153 -3.55 -8.58 -28.38
N GLY A 154 -4.31 -8.67 -27.27
CA GLY A 154 -5.33 -9.70 -27.06
C GLY A 154 -4.81 -11.07 -26.64
N LYS A 155 -3.51 -11.21 -26.39
CA LYS A 155 -2.87 -12.45 -25.94
C LYS A 155 -2.96 -12.61 -24.41
N VAL A 156 -4.21 -12.63 -23.89
CA VAL A 156 -4.49 -12.61 -22.44
C VAL A 156 -3.77 -13.76 -21.73
N GLU A 157 -3.84 -14.97 -22.24
CA GLU A 157 -3.24 -16.15 -21.63
C GLU A 157 -1.71 -16.03 -21.45
N GLU A 158 -1.01 -15.51 -22.45
CA GLU A 158 0.43 -15.30 -22.36
C GLU A 158 0.75 -14.14 -21.40
N SER A 159 -0.08 -13.08 -21.42
CA SER A 159 0.11 -11.93 -20.51
C SER A 159 -0.01 -12.31 -19.05
N LEU A 160 -0.91 -13.25 -18.69
CA LEU A 160 -1.07 -13.75 -17.32
C LEU A 160 0.21 -14.37 -16.76
N GLY A 161 0.94 -15.12 -17.56
CA GLY A 161 2.22 -15.71 -17.15
C GLY A 161 3.24 -14.64 -16.78
N GLU A 162 3.32 -13.57 -17.56
CA GLU A 162 4.22 -12.45 -17.32
C GLU A 162 3.76 -11.60 -16.11
N PHE A 163 2.46 -11.30 -15.98
CA PHE A 163 1.92 -10.58 -14.80
C PHE A 163 2.12 -11.36 -13.51
N ARG A 164 1.91 -12.69 -13.54
CA ARG A 164 2.16 -13.54 -12.39
C ARG A 164 3.63 -13.49 -11.96
N TYR A 165 4.55 -13.63 -12.91
CA TYR A 165 5.98 -13.49 -12.63
C TYR A 165 6.31 -12.13 -11.97
N VAL A 166 5.74 -11.04 -12.51
CA VAL A 166 5.93 -9.69 -11.98
C VAL A 166 5.37 -9.57 -10.56
N ALA A 167 4.16 -10.11 -10.30
CA ALA A 167 3.54 -10.07 -8.99
C ALA A 167 4.33 -10.86 -7.93
N GLU A 168 4.93 -11.98 -8.31
CA GLU A 168 5.80 -12.77 -7.44
C GLU A 168 7.14 -12.08 -7.15
N ALA A 169 7.73 -11.42 -8.16
CA ALA A 169 9.02 -10.74 -8.05
C ALA A 169 8.93 -9.34 -7.41
N ASP A 170 7.84 -8.61 -7.63
CA ASP A 170 7.54 -7.30 -7.03
C ASP A 170 6.06 -7.20 -6.68
N PRO A 171 5.65 -7.66 -5.47
CA PRO A 171 4.24 -7.65 -5.04
C PRO A 171 3.57 -6.27 -5.07
N ARG A 172 4.33 -5.17 -5.04
CA ARG A 172 3.78 -3.81 -5.15
C ARG A 172 3.13 -3.52 -6.51
N ARG A 173 3.43 -4.32 -7.53
CA ARG A 173 2.84 -4.22 -8.88
C ARG A 173 1.54 -5.00 -9.04
N LEU A 174 1.20 -5.88 -8.08
CA LEU A 174 -0.01 -6.68 -8.16
C LEU A 174 -1.30 -5.84 -8.29
N PRO A 175 -1.52 -4.75 -7.52
CA PRO A 175 -2.73 -3.94 -7.69
C PRO A 175 -2.88 -3.41 -9.12
N ASN A 176 -1.78 -2.94 -9.73
CA ASN A 176 -1.80 -2.44 -11.11
C ASN A 176 -2.07 -3.56 -12.13
N ALA A 177 -1.54 -4.77 -11.90
CA ALA A 177 -1.82 -5.92 -12.75
C ALA A 177 -3.30 -6.33 -12.68
N LEU A 178 -3.88 -6.33 -11.47
CA LEU A 178 -5.30 -6.60 -11.26
C LEU A 178 -6.19 -5.57 -11.98
N ASP A 179 -5.89 -4.28 -11.88
CA ASP A 179 -6.64 -3.20 -12.55
C ASP A 179 -6.59 -3.34 -14.08
N LEU A 180 -5.41 -3.60 -14.64
CA LEU A 180 -5.25 -3.81 -16.08
C LEU A 180 -6.03 -5.03 -16.58
N LEU A 181 -5.93 -6.15 -15.88
CA LEU A 181 -6.64 -7.39 -16.22
C LEU A 181 -8.15 -7.22 -16.05
N TRP A 182 -8.60 -6.55 -14.97
CA TRP A 182 -10.00 -6.24 -14.73
C TRP A 182 -10.62 -5.51 -15.92
N ARG A 183 -9.97 -4.43 -16.37
CA ARG A 183 -10.44 -3.65 -17.54
C ARG A 183 -10.41 -4.43 -18.84
N ALA A 184 -9.35 -5.21 -19.06
CA ALA A 184 -9.17 -5.95 -20.30
C ALA A 184 -10.12 -7.14 -20.45
N THR A 185 -10.53 -7.75 -19.32
CA THR A 185 -11.39 -8.96 -19.32
C THR A 185 -12.84 -8.69 -18.94
N GLY A 186 -13.21 -7.41 -18.74
CA GLY A 186 -14.57 -7.05 -18.32
C GLY A 186 -14.94 -7.58 -16.93
N GLY A 187 -13.95 -7.75 -16.05
CA GLY A 187 -14.18 -8.16 -14.67
C GLY A 187 -14.22 -9.67 -14.44
N ASP A 188 -13.56 -10.46 -15.29
CA ASP A 188 -13.48 -11.92 -15.10
C ASP A 188 -12.60 -12.29 -13.89
N LEU A 189 -13.24 -12.64 -12.78
CA LEU A 189 -12.56 -13.01 -11.53
C LEU A 189 -11.66 -14.25 -11.69
N SER A 190 -12.03 -15.17 -12.57
CA SER A 190 -11.25 -16.39 -12.80
C SER A 190 -9.88 -16.09 -13.42
N VAL A 191 -9.82 -15.07 -14.26
CA VAL A 191 -8.56 -14.57 -14.84
C VAL A 191 -7.72 -13.88 -13.77
N LEU A 192 -8.34 -13.04 -12.93
CA LEU A 192 -7.65 -12.32 -11.85
C LEU A 192 -7.05 -13.26 -10.78
N GLU A 193 -7.75 -14.33 -10.42
CA GLU A 193 -7.23 -15.32 -9.46
C GLU A 193 -5.94 -16.00 -9.95
N ARG A 194 -5.77 -16.14 -11.26
CA ARG A 194 -4.60 -16.81 -11.86
C ARG A 194 -3.31 -16.00 -11.77
N VAL A 195 -3.39 -14.69 -11.53
CA VAL A 195 -2.22 -13.82 -11.40
C VAL A 195 -1.67 -13.76 -9.98
N LEU A 196 -2.42 -14.25 -8.97
CA LEU A 196 -2.07 -14.07 -7.55
C LEU A 196 -0.78 -14.79 -7.11
N GLY A 197 -0.31 -15.79 -7.87
CA GLY A 197 0.88 -16.56 -7.50
C GLY A 197 0.71 -17.37 -6.20
N ALA A 198 1.83 -17.73 -5.59
CA ALA A 198 1.88 -18.55 -4.40
C ALA A 198 1.94 -17.74 -3.09
N ASP A 199 2.16 -16.42 -3.13
CA ASP A 199 2.25 -15.58 -1.92
C ASP A 199 0.87 -15.46 -1.26
N PRO A 200 0.71 -15.93 0.00
CA PRO A 200 -0.54 -15.78 0.74
C PRO A 200 -1.00 -14.32 0.87
N LYS A 201 -0.07 -13.37 0.92
CA LYS A 201 -0.37 -11.93 1.01
C LYS A 201 -1.01 -11.38 -0.26
N ALA A 202 -0.77 -12.00 -1.42
CA ALA A 202 -1.43 -11.61 -2.68
C ALA A 202 -2.96 -11.71 -2.57
N ARG A 203 -3.49 -12.66 -1.78
CA ARG A 203 -4.92 -12.80 -1.52
C ARG A 203 -5.51 -11.62 -0.74
N LEU A 204 -4.75 -11.03 0.17
CA LEU A 204 -5.19 -9.82 0.88
C LEU A 204 -5.20 -8.59 -0.04
N THR A 205 -4.19 -8.47 -0.91
CA THR A 205 -4.17 -7.42 -1.96
C THR A 205 -5.35 -7.59 -2.92
N TYR A 206 -5.68 -8.83 -3.28
CA TYR A 206 -6.83 -9.14 -4.13
C TYR A 206 -8.15 -8.85 -3.41
N ALA A 207 -8.28 -9.19 -2.13
CA ALA A 207 -9.45 -8.85 -1.32
C ALA A 207 -9.64 -7.32 -1.24
N GLU A 208 -8.57 -6.55 -1.01
CA GLU A 208 -8.61 -5.08 -1.02
C GLU A 208 -9.10 -4.57 -2.39
N PHE A 209 -8.53 -5.04 -3.49
CA PHE A 209 -8.96 -4.70 -4.84
C PHE A 209 -10.45 -4.99 -5.08
N LEU A 210 -10.94 -6.17 -4.64
CA LEU A 210 -12.35 -6.53 -4.79
C LEU A 210 -13.30 -5.65 -3.97
N THR A 211 -12.87 -5.16 -2.78
CA THR A 211 -13.66 -4.20 -2.03
C THR A 211 -13.81 -2.86 -2.76
N GLU A 212 -12.78 -2.42 -3.47
CA GLU A 212 -12.80 -1.22 -4.31
C GLU A 212 -13.77 -1.36 -5.50
N GLN A 213 -13.96 -2.60 -5.98
CA GLN A 213 -14.95 -2.92 -7.02
C GLN A 213 -16.36 -3.19 -6.45
N ASN A 214 -16.58 -3.05 -5.14
CA ASN A 214 -17.83 -3.37 -4.43
C ASN A 214 -18.25 -4.86 -4.51
N LEU A 215 -17.30 -5.75 -4.73
CA LEU A 215 -17.52 -7.21 -4.79
C LEU A 215 -17.24 -7.86 -3.42
N PHE A 216 -18.04 -7.49 -2.43
CA PHE A 216 -17.77 -7.78 -1.02
C PHE A 216 -17.76 -9.28 -0.69
N GLU A 217 -18.65 -10.09 -1.30
CA GLU A 217 -18.65 -11.53 -1.09
C GLU A 217 -17.36 -12.18 -1.63
N ALA A 218 -16.94 -11.84 -2.83
CA ALA A 218 -15.69 -12.31 -3.42
C ALA A 218 -14.47 -11.83 -2.62
N ALA A 219 -14.50 -10.58 -2.13
CA ALA A 219 -13.46 -10.04 -1.26
C ALA A 219 -13.35 -10.81 0.05
N ALA A 220 -14.48 -11.14 0.69
CA ALA A 220 -14.50 -11.94 1.91
C ALA A 220 -13.97 -13.37 1.69
N GLN A 221 -14.33 -13.99 0.56
CA GLN A 221 -13.79 -15.30 0.18
C GLN A 221 -12.28 -15.25 -0.07
N ALA A 222 -11.78 -14.23 -0.78
CA ALA A 222 -10.35 -14.05 -1.01
C ALA A 222 -9.59 -13.84 0.30
N PHE A 223 -10.12 -13.03 1.22
CA PHE A 223 -9.59 -12.80 2.55
C PHE A 223 -9.53 -14.10 3.38
N ALA A 224 -10.61 -14.88 3.40
CA ALA A 224 -10.69 -16.12 4.15
C ALA A 224 -9.71 -17.20 3.65
N ARG A 225 -9.35 -17.18 2.36
CA ARG A 225 -8.34 -18.08 1.77
C ARG A 225 -6.90 -17.71 2.16
N CYS A 226 -6.64 -16.53 2.73
CA CYS A 226 -5.37 -16.21 3.36
C CYS A 226 -5.36 -16.83 4.76
N ASP A 227 -4.32 -17.60 5.08
CA ASP A 227 -4.23 -18.23 6.39
C ASP A 227 -4.14 -17.19 7.53
N ARG A 228 -4.60 -17.59 8.70
CA ARG A 228 -4.70 -16.72 9.88
C ARG A 228 -3.36 -16.10 10.29
N ALA A 229 -2.26 -16.87 10.23
CA ALA A 229 -0.96 -16.36 10.64
C ALA A 229 -0.50 -15.20 9.76
N ASN A 230 -0.71 -15.30 8.43
CA ASN A 230 -0.43 -14.22 7.49
C ASN A 230 -1.39 -13.03 7.68
N ARG A 231 -2.68 -13.27 7.92
CA ARG A 231 -3.64 -12.19 8.25
C ARG A 231 -3.20 -11.41 9.49
N LEU A 232 -2.79 -12.10 10.55
CA LEU A 232 -2.35 -11.46 11.81
C LEU A 232 -1.08 -10.61 11.67
N GLN A 233 -0.24 -10.89 10.68
CA GLN A 233 1.04 -10.20 10.47
C GLN A 233 0.96 -9.10 9.40
N SER A 234 -0.03 -9.16 8.52
CA SER A 234 -0.12 -8.25 7.39
C SER A 234 -0.84 -6.94 7.73
N PRO A 235 -0.27 -5.78 7.41
CA PRO A 235 -0.99 -4.51 7.54
C PRO A 235 -2.18 -4.39 6.56
N LEU A 236 -2.21 -5.22 5.51
CA LEU A 236 -3.31 -5.26 4.55
C LEU A 236 -4.62 -5.73 5.21
N THR A 237 -4.55 -6.60 6.22
CA THR A 237 -5.72 -7.10 6.93
C THR A 237 -6.56 -5.97 7.51
N GLY A 238 -5.94 -5.04 8.22
CA GLY A 238 -6.64 -3.85 8.73
C GLY A 238 -7.26 -3.01 7.62
N ARG A 239 -6.54 -2.80 6.52
CA ARG A 239 -7.06 -2.01 5.37
C ARG A 239 -8.29 -2.65 4.71
N VAL A 240 -8.26 -3.97 4.53
CA VAL A 240 -9.42 -4.70 3.99
C VAL A 240 -10.62 -4.57 4.93
N LEU A 241 -10.43 -4.79 6.23
CA LEU A 241 -11.49 -4.63 7.23
C LEU A 241 -12.03 -3.19 7.26
N ASP A 242 -11.17 -2.18 7.22
CA ASP A 242 -11.56 -0.78 7.15
C ASP A 242 -12.34 -0.45 5.87
N ALA A 243 -12.01 -1.10 4.73
CA ALA A 243 -12.76 -0.94 3.49
C ALA A 243 -14.18 -1.51 3.61
N PHE A 244 -14.36 -2.68 4.23
CA PHE A 244 -15.68 -3.23 4.54
C PHE A 244 -16.48 -2.27 5.45
N LEU A 245 -15.86 -1.75 6.51
CA LEU A 245 -16.52 -0.81 7.43
C LEU A 245 -16.96 0.47 6.74
N LYS A 246 -16.08 1.07 5.93
CA LYS A 246 -16.38 2.30 5.16
C LYS A 246 -17.53 2.12 4.18
N SER A 247 -17.69 0.92 3.65
CA SER A 247 -18.77 0.57 2.72
C SER A 247 -20.04 0.09 3.42
N GLY A 248 -20.12 0.19 4.76
CA GLY A 248 -21.29 -0.24 5.53
C GLY A 248 -21.46 -1.75 5.61
N GLN A 249 -20.45 -2.53 5.25
CA GLN A 249 -20.49 -4.01 5.28
C GLN A 249 -20.06 -4.54 6.66
N TRP A 250 -20.80 -4.10 7.70
CA TRP A 250 -20.47 -4.34 9.11
C TRP A 250 -20.42 -5.82 9.49
N GLU A 251 -21.34 -6.62 8.95
CA GLU A 251 -21.42 -8.05 9.21
C GLU A 251 -20.18 -8.79 8.69
N TRP A 252 -19.78 -8.49 7.46
CA TRP A 252 -18.57 -9.06 6.88
C TRP A 252 -17.34 -8.65 7.66
N ALA A 253 -17.22 -7.37 8.02
CA ALA A 253 -16.11 -6.86 8.78
C ALA A 253 -15.97 -7.54 10.14
N ASP A 254 -17.06 -7.66 10.91
CA ASP A 254 -17.07 -8.32 12.22
C ASP A 254 -16.70 -9.81 12.10
N ARG A 255 -17.33 -10.52 11.16
CA ARG A 255 -17.06 -11.94 10.94
C ARG A 255 -15.60 -12.21 10.58
N LEU A 256 -15.05 -11.46 9.61
CA LEU A 256 -13.66 -11.64 9.15
C LEU A 256 -12.65 -11.24 10.23
N TRP A 257 -12.97 -10.20 11.00
CA TRP A 257 -12.15 -9.77 12.12
C TRP A 257 -12.12 -10.83 13.22
N ARG A 258 -13.28 -11.35 13.65
CA ARG A 258 -13.38 -12.42 14.66
C ARG A 258 -12.65 -13.68 14.21
N ASP A 259 -12.83 -14.11 12.97
CA ASP A 259 -12.11 -15.26 12.40
C ASP A 259 -10.57 -15.04 12.39
N THR A 260 -10.13 -13.81 12.25
CA THR A 260 -8.72 -13.47 12.33
C THR A 260 -8.21 -13.46 13.77
N MET A 261 -8.99 -12.94 14.73
CA MET A 261 -8.59 -12.78 16.12
C MET A 261 -8.82 -14.03 16.98
N ALA A 262 -9.74 -14.93 16.61
CA ALA A 262 -10.04 -16.14 17.37
C ALA A 262 -8.79 -16.96 17.69
N THR A 263 -8.69 -17.48 18.91
CA THR A 263 -7.65 -18.42 19.34
C THR A 263 -8.28 -19.74 19.76
N ASP A 264 -7.53 -20.84 19.64
CA ASP A 264 -8.02 -22.18 19.96
C ASP A 264 -8.50 -22.34 21.44
N ASN A 265 -8.06 -21.43 22.31
CA ASN A 265 -8.37 -21.43 23.75
C ASN A 265 -9.44 -20.40 24.17
N GLN A 266 -9.88 -19.57 23.25
CA GLN A 266 -10.92 -18.59 23.54
C GLN A 266 -12.21 -19.00 22.84
N ALA A 267 -13.05 -19.72 23.55
CA ALA A 267 -14.49 -19.74 23.28
C ALA A 267 -15.06 -18.33 23.59
N ASP A 268 -14.48 -17.27 22.97
CA ASP A 268 -14.98 -15.91 23.07
C ASP A 268 -16.20 -15.77 22.14
N ASN A 269 -17.30 -16.43 22.55
CA ASN A 269 -18.65 -16.04 22.15
C ASN A 269 -19.07 -14.70 22.79
N ALA A 270 -18.13 -13.98 23.41
CA ALA A 270 -18.41 -12.67 23.98
C ALA A 270 -18.78 -11.69 22.86
N LEU A 271 -19.96 -11.10 22.96
CA LEU A 271 -20.44 -10.08 22.04
C LEU A 271 -19.50 -8.86 22.03
N LEU A 272 -18.95 -8.51 23.19
CA LEU A 272 -17.98 -7.46 23.39
C LEU A 272 -16.60 -8.10 23.63
N TRP A 273 -15.69 -7.91 22.70
CA TRP A 273 -14.33 -8.45 22.79
C TRP A 273 -13.50 -7.69 23.82
N ASN A 274 -12.63 -8.41 24.56
CA ASN A 274 -11.66 -7.82 25.48
C ASN A 274 -12.27 -6.87 26.51
N GLY A 275 -13.48 -7.17 26.99
CA GLY A 275 -14.20 -6.31 27.96
C GLY A 275 -13.53 -6.22 29.32
N SER A 276 -12.69 -7.20 29.67
CA SER A 276 -11.86 -7.20 30.90
C SER A 276 -10.45 -6.64 30.69
N PHE A 277 -10.11 -6.13 29.49
CA PHE A 277 -8.81 -5.51 29.17
C PHE A 277 -7.58 -6.40 29.38
N GLU A 278 -7.72 -7.70 29.48
CA GLU A 278 -6.60 -8.62 29.72
C GLU A 278 -5.63 -8.68 28.52
N HIS A 279 -6.11 -8.36 27.33
CA HIS A 279 -5.32 -8.31 26.12
C HIS A 279 -5.02 -6.87 25.70
N ALA A 280 -3.78 -6.60 25.31
CA ALA A 280 -3.47 -5.31 24.68
C ALA A 280 -4.08 -5.27 23.28
N PRO A 281 -4.82 -4.20 22.90
CA PRO A 281 -5.36 -4.03 21.57
C PRO A 281 -4.27 -4.16 20.52
N ARG A 282 -4.52 -4.95 19.47
CA ARG A 282 -3.52 -5.23 18.45
C ARG A 282 -3.48 -4.12 17.42
N LYS A 283 -2.35 -3.44 17.29
CA LYS A 283 -2.17 -2.33 16.33
C LYS A 283 -2.56 -2.77 14.91
N GLY A 284 -3.44 -2.00 14.28
CA GLY A 284 -3.96 -2.27 12.94
C GLY A 284 -5.13 -3.27 12.89
N LEU A 285 -5.51 -3.88 14.00
CA LEU A 285 -6.64 -4.81 14.11
C LEU A 285 -7.56 -4.44 15.29
N THR A 286 -7.76 -3.15 15.52
CA THR A 286 -8.59 -2.62 16.60
C THR A 286 -10.02 -2.35 16.17
N GLN A 287 -10.47 -2.80 14.99
CA GLN A 287 -11.78 -2.49 14.44
C GLN A 287 -12.93 -2.87 15.39
N PHE A 288 -12.84 -4.05 16.01
CA PHE A 288 -13.80 -4.56 17.00
C PHE A 288 -13.13 -4.88 18.35
N ASP A 289 -12.10 -4.10 18.70
CA ASP A 289 -11.45 -4.06 20.00
C ASP A 289 -11.43 -2.61 20.49
N TRP A 290 -10.94 -2.37 21.69
CA TRP A 290 -10.86 -1.05 22.27
C TRP A 290 -9.92 -0.14 21.46
N HIS A 291 -10.48 0.98 21.02
CA HIS A 291 -9.73 2.09 20.45
C HIS A 291 -9.58 3.16 21.51
N LEU A 292 -8.34 3.37 21.96
CA LEU A 292 -8.00 4.28 23.05
C LEU A 292 -7.12 5.41 22.55
N ASN A 293 -7.57 6.65 22.74
CA ASN A 293 -6.83 7.84 22.36
C ASN A 293 -6.72 8.78 23.55
N ASP A 294 -5.54 9.28 23.80
CA ASP A 294 -5.34 10.39 24.72
C ASP A 294 -5.89 11.69 24.11
N ASN A 295 -6.35 12.57 24.98
CA ASN A 295 -6.67 13.95 24.60
C ASN A 295 -5.98 14.95 25.52
N ASN A 296 -6.31 16.24 25.39
CA ASN A 296 -5.72 17.31 26.22
C ASN A 296 -6.22 17.29 27.68
N PHE A 297 -7.25 16.52 28.01
CA PHE A 297 -7.92 16.48 29.33
C PHE A 297 -7.65 15.20 30.09
N ALA A 298 -7.40 14.09 29.37
CA ALA A 298 -7.27 12.77 29.97
C ALA A 298 -6.28 11.87 29.21
N LYS A 299 -5.67 10.95 29.97
CA LYS A 299 -4.84 9.86 29.43
C LYS A 299 -5.49 8.52 29.73
N LEU A 300 -5.51 7.65 28.72
CA LEU A 300 -6.11 6.33 28.78
C LEU A 300 -5.04 5.25 28.59
N VAL A 301 -4.95 4.33 29.52
CA VAL A 301 -3.99 3.23 29.44
C VAL A 301 -4.53 1.96 30.07
N ILE A 302 -4.30 0.81 29.41
CA ILE A 302 -4.56 -0.50 30.00
C ILE A 302 -3.35 -0.90 30.84
N GLN A 303 -3.53 -1.08 32.15
CA GLN A 303 -2.47 -1.45 33.07
C GLN A 303 -2.95 -2.31 34.24
N ALA A 304 -2.03 -2.77 35.09
CA ALA A 304 -2.36 -3.55 36.28
C ALA A 304 -3.29 -2.78 37.24
N GLY A 305 -4.28 -3.47 37.79
CA GLY A 305 -5.28 -2.88 38.71
C GLY A 305 -6.72 -3.33 38.43
N GLY A 306 -6.89 -4.49 37.78
CA GLY A 306 -8.19 -5.06 37.46
C GLY A 306 -9.07 -5.35 38.67
N LYS A 307 -10.38 -5.32 38.46
CA LYS A 307 -11.39 -5.83 39.38
C LYS A 307 -11.43 -7.35 39.30
N SER A 308 -11.45 -7.88 38.08
CA SER A 308 -11.18 -9.28 37.75
C SER A 308 -9.88 -9.38 36.96
N GLY A 309 -9.25 -10.55 36.93
CA GLY A 309 -8.00 -10.72 36.21
C GLY A 309 -6.86 -9.82 36.74
N GLN A 310 -6.03 -9.33 35.84
CA GLN A 310 -4.84 -8.54 36.19
C GLN A 310 -4.89 -7.09 35.73
N ARG A 311 -5.66 -6.75 34.71
CA ARG A 311 -5.64 -5.46 34.02
C ARG A 311 -7.00 -4.76 34.06
N ALA A 312 -6.96 -3.44 33.92
CA ALA A 312 -8.13 -2.59 33.73
C ALA A 312 -7.76 -1.38 32.87
N LEU A 313 -8.76 -0.73 32.33
CA LEU A 313 -8.60 0.57 31.69
C LEU A 313 -8.51 1.65 32.76
N ARG A 314 -7.38 2.34 32.82
CA ARG A 314 -7.14 3.51 33.66
C ARG A 314 -7.30 4.78 32.85
N LEU A 315 -8.22 5.65 33.28
CA LEU A 315 -8.43 6.99 32.77
C LEU A 315 -7.96 7.99 33.81
N ALA A 316 -6.91 8.77 33.49
CA ALA A 316 -6.33 9.77 34.37
C ALA A 316 -6.61 11.16 33.84
N TYR A 317 -7.30 12.00 34.64
CA TYR A 317 -7.60 13.37 34.27
C TYR A 317 -6.41 14.28 34.53
N LEU A 318 -6.20 15.25 33.65
CA LEU A 318 -5.05 16.17 33.69
C LEU A 318 -5.34 17.47 34.45
N GLY A 319 -6.59 17.70 34.89
CA GLY A 319 -6.95 18.87 35.67
C GLY A 319 -6.95 20.18 34.87
N VAL A 320 -7.28 20.15 33.57
CA VAL A 320 -7.40 21.33 32.71
C VAL A 320 -8.85 21.81 32.61
N ASP A 321 -9.03 23.08 32.23
CA ASP A 321 -10.26 23.87 32.39
C ASP A 321 -11.58 23.24 32.00
N THR A 322 -11.61 22.41 30.96
CA THR A 322 -12.85 21.78 30.54
C THR A 322 -12.60 20.33 30.14
N THR A 323 -13.08 19.41 30.99
CA THR A 323 -13.00 17.99 30.69
C THR A 323 -14.13 17.58 29.76
N ARG A 324 -13.79 17.06 28.59
CA ARG A 324 -14.72 16.50 27.63
C ARG A 324 -14.20 15.16 27.11
N LEU A 325 -14.99 14.13 27.25
CA LEU A 325 -14.74 12.79 26.73
C LEU A 325 -15.94 12.38 25.89
N GLU A 326 -15.72 12.01 24.63
CA GLU A 326 -16.76 11.53 23.72
C GLU A 326 -16.35 10.29 22.93
N SER A 327 -15.07 10.23 22.55
CA SER A 327 -14.56 9.24 21.62
C SER A 327 -13.17 8.70 21.96
N GLU A 328 -12.67 9.03 23.12
CA GLU A 328 -11.33 8.64 23.57
C GLU A 328 -11.23 7.15 23.91
N ALA A 329 -12.33 6.57 24.42
CA ALA A 329 -12.46 5.12 24.61
C ALA A 329 -13.67 4.64 23.81
N GLN A 330 -13.43 3.84 22.79
CA GLN A 330 -14.47 3.34 21.90
C GLN A 330 -14.30 1.86 21.63
N HIS A 331 -15.44 1.15 21.52
CA HIS A 331 -15.48 -0.24 21.08
C HIS A 331 -16.66 -0.43 20.11
N LEU A 332 -16.36 -0.76 18.86
CA LEU A 332 -17.35 -1.01 17.83
C LEU A 332 -17.97 -2.40 18.01
N LEU A 333 -19.27 -2.50 17.83
CA LEU A 333 -20.04 -3.74 17.91
C LEU A 333 -20.96 -3.83 16.69
N TYR A 334 -21.02 -5.02 16.09
CA TYR A 334 -22.08 -5.41 15.16
C TYR A 334 -23.09 -6.28 15.93
N LEU A 335 -24.36 -5.87 15.99
CA LEU A 335 -25.38 -6.50 16.80
C LEU A 335 -26.65 -6.76 15.96
N LYS A 336 -27.52 -7.65 16.47
CA LYS A 336 -28.77 -7.95 15.78
C LYS A 336 -29.72 -6.76 15.80
N PRO A 337 -30.17 -6.27 14.63
CA PRO A 337 -31.12 -5.17 14.55
C PRO A 337 -32.41 -5.43 15.31
N GLY A 338 -32.93 -4.43 15.98
CA GLY A 338 -34.18 -4.49 16.76
C GLY A 338 -34.11 -5.29 18.07
N ALA A 339 -32.97 -5.91 18.38
CA ALA A 339 -32.80 -6.63 19.65
C ALA A 339 -32.44 -5.68 20.80
N THR A 340 -32.83 -6.06 21.99
CA THR A 340 -32.53 -5.34 23.24
C THR A 340 -31.30 -5.96 23.88
N TYR A 341 -30.40 -5.12 24.33
CA TYR A 341 -29.16 -5.52 25.02
C TYR A 341 -28.98 -4.73 26.32
N ARG A 342 -28.30 -5.36 27.26
CA ARG A 342 -27.84 -4.74 28.48
C ARG A 342 -26.31 -4.71 28.48
N LEU A 343 -25.76 -3.48 28.49
CA LEU A 343 -24.33 -3.23 28.69
C LEU A 343 -24.07 -3.01 30.18
N GLU A 344 -23.11 -3.72 30.73
CA GLU A 344 -22.63 -3.57 32.10
C GLU A 344 -21.14 -3.39 32.14
N CYS A 345 -20.62 -2.61 33.08
CA CYS A 345 -19.20 -2.57 33.43
C CYS A 345 -19.03 -2.17 34.89
N PHE A 346 -17.83 -2.37 35.42
CA PHE A 346 -17.46 -1.85 36.72
C PHE A 346 -16.55 -0.63 36.58
N ALA A 347 -16.82 0.41 37.37
CA ALA A 347 -16.02 1.61 37.45
C ALA A 347 -15.58 1.87 38.89
N LYS A 348 -14.33 2.32 39.08
CA LYS A 348 -13.78 2.66 40.41
C LYS A 348 -13.10 4.03 40.34
N PRO A 349 -13.67 5.06 40.96
CA PRO A 349 -13.00 6.34 41.10
C PRO A 349 -11.87 6.25 42.13
N GLU A 350 -10.82 7.01 41.91
CA GLU A 350 -9.69 7.16 42.80
C GLU A 350 -9.35 8.65 42.89
N ARG A 351 -9.67 9.28 44.04
CA ARG A 351 -9.50 10.71 44.27
C ARG A 351 -10.13 11.56 43.17
N LEU A 352 -11.30 11.12 42.67
CA LEU A 352 -11.99 11.84 41.63
C LEU A 352 -12.69 13.07 42.19
N VAL A 353 -12.36 14.23 41.63
CA VAL A 353 -13.02 15.52 41.88
C VAL A 353 -13.66 15.95 40.56
N THR A 354 -14.98 16.04 40.54
CA THR A 354 -15.78 16.43 39.35
C THR A 354 -17.21 16.74 39.79
N ASP A 355 -17.88 17.65 39.08
CA ASP A 355 -19.29 17.94 39.29
C ASP A 355 -20.19 16.78 38.87
N GLU A 356 -19.84 16.14 37.76
CA GLU A 356 -20.52 14.94 37.23
C GLU A 356 -19.46 13.97 36.70
N GLY A 357 -19.48 12.73 37.20
CA GLY A 357 -18.57 11.69 36.75
C GLY A 357 -18.88 11.25 35.30
N PRO A 358 -17.96 10.54 34.64
CA PRO A 358 -18.20 9.98 33.32
C PRO A 358 -19.28 8.88 33.37
N LYS A 359 -19.88 8.62 32.23
CA LYS A 359 -20.91 7.59 31.97
C LYS A 359 -20.39 6.61 30.93
N ILE A 360 -20.89 5.38 30.94
CA ILE A 360 -20.83 4.54 29.76
C ILE A 360 -22.03 4.87 28.86
N ALA A 361 -21.80 4.94 27.57
CA ALA A 361 -22.82 5.24 26.60
C ALA A 361 -22.75 4.29 25.42
N VAL A 362 -23.90 4.06 24.80
CA VAL A 362 -23.99 3.38 23.50
C VAL A 362 -24.46 4.40 22.49
N VAL A 363 -23.72 4.53 21.41
CA VAL A 363 -24.02 5.47 20.32
C VAL A 363 -24.11 4.72 19.00
N ARG A 364 -24.83 5.26 18.03
CA ARG A 364 -24.83 4.76 16.67
C ARG A 364 -23.43 4.93 16.07
N ALA A 365 -22.95 3.94 15.32
CA ALA A 365 -21.62 4.02 14.72
C ALA A 365 -21.55 5.03 13.57
N ASP A 366 -22.63 5.21 12.81
CA ASP A 366 -22.74 6.08 11.63
C ASP A 366 -22.96 7.56 11.99
N THR A 367 -23.92 7.86 12.85
CA THR A 367 -24.35 9.25 13.17
C THR A 367 -23.77 9.79 14.48
N ARG A 368 -23.22 8.92 15.33
CA ARG A 368 -22.78 9.25 16.69
C ARG A 368 -23.93 9.67 17.63
N GLU A 369 -25.18 9.44 17.23
CA GLU A 369 -26.37 9.64 18.07
C GLU A 369 -26.32 8.74 19.29
N VAL A 370 -26.62 9.30 20.47
CA VAL A 370 -26.67 8.54 21.73
C VAL A 370 -27.96 7.74 21.78
N LEU A 371 -27.86 6.44 21.82
CA LEU A 371 -28.98 5.54 22.00
C LEU A 371 -29.37 5.42 23.46
N ALA A 372 -28.37 5.30 24.34
CA ALA A 372 -28.57 5.22 25.77
C ALA A 372 -27.27 5.55 26.52
N ASP A 373 -27.39 6.03 27.76
CA ASP A 373 -26.26 6.23 28.67
C ASP A 373 -26.60 5.77 30.10
N SER A 374 -25.59 5.42 30.88
CA SER A 374 -25.74 5.02 32.27
C SER A 374 -25.93 6.24 33.19
N VAL A 375 -26.22 6.00 34.46
CA VAL A 375 -25.96 6.98 35.51
C VAL A 375 -24.47 7.32 35.56
N PRO A 376 -24.10 8.55 35.97
CA PRO A 376 -22.70 8.92 36.11
C PRO A 376 -22.00 8.12 37.21
N VAL A 377 -20.69 7.93 37.07
CA VAL A 377 -19.84 7.36 38.13
C VAL A 377 -19.98 8.23 39.38
N SER A 378 -20.33 7.60 40.52
CA SER A 378 -20.42 8.29 41.80
C SER A 378 -19.03 8.52 42.39
N THR A 379 -18.80 9.71 42.92
CA THR A 379 -17.56 10.09 43.63
C THR A 379 -17.59 9.79 45.13
N ALA A 380 -18.73 9.28 45.63
CA ALA A 380 -18.98 9.10 47.06
C ALA A 380 -18.09 8.04 47.75
N ALA A 381 -17.57 7.08 46.99
CA ALA A 381 -16.69 6.02 47.51
C ALA A 381 -15.64 5.58 46.51
N ASN A 382 -14.41 5.33 46.98
CA ASN A 382 -13.31 4.78 46.18
C ASN A 382 -13.46 3.24 46.07
N ALA A 383 -14.60 2.77 45.57
CA ALA A 383 -14.92 1.36 45.43
C ALA A 383 -15.44 1.05 44.02
N TRP A 384 -15.33 -0.22 43.61
CA TRP A 384 -15.91 -0.68 42.39
C TRP A 384 -17.45 -0.58 42.45
N GLN A 385 -18.05 0.11 41.50
CA GLN A 385 -19.49 0.30 41.34
C GLN A 385 -19.93 -0.23 39.97
N LEU A 386 -21.09 -0.86 39.91
CA LEU A 386 -21.69 -1.34 38.68
C LEU A 386 -22.35 -0.17 37.94
N LEU A 387 -21.96 0.02 36.69
CA LEU A 387 -22.70 0.84 35.74
C LEU A 387 -23.45 -0.10 34.78
N ALA A 388 -24.70 0.22 34.47
CA ALA A 388 -25.49 -0.54 33.54
C ALA A 388 -26.37 0.37 32.68
N VAL A 389 -26.63 -0.05 31.45
CA VAL A 389 -27.52 0.63 30.52
C VAL A 389 -28.16 -0.36 29.58
N ASP A 390 -29.47 -0.22 29.41
CA ASP A 390 -30.26 -1.00 28.46
C ASP A 390 -30.50 -0.18 27.20
N PHE A 391 -30.37 -0.81 26.01
CA PHE A 391 -30.59 -0.14 24.75
C PHE A 391 -31.16 -1.09 23.70
N VAL A 392 -31.80 -0.51 22.69
CA VAL A 392 -32.32 -1.23 21.52
C VAL A 392 -31.43 -0.89 20.32
N VAL A 393 -31.01 -1.89 19.59
CA VAL A 393 -30.23 -1.68 18.35
C VAL A 393 -31.18 -1.15 17.26
N PRO A 394 -30.86 -0.01 16.61
CA PRO A 394 -31.70 0.51 15.53
C PRO A 394 -31.79 -0.49 14.37
N ALA A 395 -32.98 -0.60 13.78
CA ALA A 395 -33.25 -1.54 12.68
C ALA A 395 -32.39 -1.17 11.42
N GLU A 396 -32.20 0.12 11.21
CA GLU A 396 -31.49 0.68 10.06
C GLU A 396 -29.97 0.74 10.23
N SER A 397 -29.44 0.54 11.45
CA SER A 397 -28.00 0.62 11.74
C SER A 397 -27.59 -0.39 12.80
N PRO A 398 -27.20 -1.61 12.41
CA PRO A 398 -26.80 -2.69 13.33
C PRO A 398 -25.44 -2.47 13.99
N ALA A 399 -24.69 -1.45 13.56
CA ALA A 399 -23.40 -1.10 14.15
C ALA A 399 -23.58 -0.04 15.23
N VAL A 400 -23.16 -0.37 16.43
CA VAL A 400 -23.18 0.54 17.59
C VAL A 400 -21.79 0.63 18.20
N MET A 401 -21.57 1.69 18.97
CA MET A 401 -20.28 1.93 19.61
C MET A 401 -20.47 2.15 21.10
N VAL A 402 -19.78 1.35 21.89
CA VAL A 402 -19.64 1.58 23.33
C VAL A 402 -18.60 2.65 23.54
N THR A 403 -18.87 3.64 24.37
CA THR A 403 -17.92 4.72 24.67
C THR A 403 -18.03 5.16 26.12
N ILE A 404 -16.96 5.76 26.65
CA ILE A 404 -16.95 6.45 27.92
C ILE A 404 -17.15 7.93 27.63
N ARG A 405 -18.21 8.53 28.18
CA ARG A 405 -18.56 9.91 27.89
C ARG A 405 -18.59 10.76 29.16
N GLN A 406 -18.07 11.98 29.03
CA GLN A 406 -18.25 13.06 30.00
C GLN A 406 -18.35 14.37 29.23
N ILE A 407 -19.51 15.03 29.34
CA ILE A 407 -19.75 16.32 28.69
C ILE A 407 -20.11 17.31 29.79
N PRO A 408 -19.35 18.38 29.99
CA PRO A 408 -19.63 19.41 30.95
C PRO A 408 -21.01 20.05 30.72
N ARG A 409 -21.82 20.20 31.74
CA ARG A 409 -23.16 20.84 31.62
C ARG A 409 -23.07 22.36 31.44
N TYR A 410 -22.02 22.97 32.02
CA TYR A 410 -21.82 24.41 32.03
C TYR A 410 -20.43 24.78 31.53
N ARG A 411 -20.27 26.00 30.99
CA ARG A 411 -18.99 26.49 30.48
C ARG A 411 -17.91 26.72 31.55
N PHE A 412 -18.31 26.84 32.84
CA PHE A 412 -17.44 27.17 33.97
C PHE A 412 -17.59 26.10 35.07
N THR A 413 -17.52 24.81 34.69
CA THR A 413 -17.39 23.72 35.68
C THR A 413 -15.96 23.62 36.16
N GLU A 414 -15.75 23.20 37.42
CA GLU A 414 -14.42 22.92 37.93
C GLU A 414 -13.74 21.82 37.07
N PRO A 415 -12.41 21.94 36.85
CA PRO A 415 -11.66 20.93 36.11
C PRO A 415 -11.77 19.56 36.78
N THR A 416 -12.05 18.54 36.02
CA THR A 416 -12.04 17.16 36.53
C THR A 416 -10.61 16.73 36.84
N GLN A 417 -10.40 16.21 38.05
CA GLN A 417 -9.10 15.70 38.52
C GLN A 417 -9.24 14.31 39.11
N GLY A 418 -8.17 13.53 39.12
CA GLY A 418 -8.15 12.19 39.68
C GLY A 418 -8.12 11.09 38.60
N VAL A 419 -8.50 9.89 39.01
CA VAL A 419 -8.41 8.70 38.20
C VAL A 419 -9.70 7.92 38.26
N ILE A 420 -10.08 7.26 37.17
CA ILE A 420 -11.13 6.26 37.17
C ILE A 420 -10.58 5.01 36.49
N TRP A 421 -10.91 3.87 37.07
CA TRP A 421 -10.66 2.56 36.49
C TRP A 421 -11.97 1.99 35.96
N PHE A 422 -11.90 1.34 34.78
CA PHE A 422 -13.03 0.62 34.19
C PHE A 422 -12.59 -0.81 33.91
N ASP A 423 -13.50 -1.77 34.18
CA ASP A 423 -13.24 -3.19 33.96
C ASP A 423 -14.54 -3.97 33.73
N ASP A 424 -14.40 -5.21 33.27
CA ASP A 424 -15.48 -6.18 33.09
C ASP A 424 -16.66 -5.65 32.27
N PHE A 425 -16.38 -5.01 31.12
CA PHE A 425 -17.45 -4.70 30.19
C PHE A 425 -18.08 -5.99 29.64
N THR A 426 -19.38 -6.13 29.85
CA THR A 426 -20.15 -7.27 29.39
C THR A 426 -21.40 -6.81 28.66
N LEU A 427 -21.78 -7.56 27.62
CA LEU A 427 -22.99 -7.32 26.86
C LEU A 427 -23.87 -8.57 26.88
N LYS A 428 -25.14 -8.42 27.28
CA LYS A 428 -26.11 -9.50 27.42
C LYS A 428 -27.34 -9.18 26.60
N THR A 429 -27.90 -10.18 25.92
CA THR A 429 -29.21 -10.09 25.27
C THR A 429 -30.31 -10.12 26.36
N GLN A 430 -31.33 -9.28 26.23
CA GLN A 430 -32.52 -9.31 27.10
C GLN A 430 -33.68 -10.01 26.42
#